data_cc1ed10caf4a9a9307d2f81d300056b0
#
_entry.id   cc1ed10caf4a9a9307d2f81d300056b0
#
_cell.length_a   1.000
_cell.length_b   1.000
_cell.length_c   1.000
_cell.angle_alpha   90.00
_cell.angle_beta   90.00
_cell.angle_gamma   90.00
#
_symmetry.space_group_name_H-M   'P 1'
#
loop_
_entity.id
_entity.type
_entity.pdbx_description
1 polymer ?
#
loop_
_entity_poly.entity_id
_entity_poly.type
_entity_poly.pdbx_seq_one_letter_code
_entity_poly.pdbx_strand_id
1 'polypeptide(L)'
;MKVAIIGGGPEYLDLVDKELDELIEESGHFIFTIIGGYIGELNCANPPLSQIWAEYRGLPYIAKQYKDLGAMMHGVADAADYVIFLNDNSQIMKRFIMTYKQTGKHGSVINIWVIN
;
A
#
# COMPACT_ATOMS: atom_id res chain seq x y z
N MET A 1 9.68 9.51 4.57
CA MET A 1 8.48 9.63 3.72
C MET A 1 7.38 8.71 4.22
N LYS A 2 6.16 9.02 3.87
CA LYS A 2 4.98 8.21 4.17
C LYS A 2 4.69 7.29 2.99
N VAL A 3 4.55 6.00 3.26
CA VAL A 3 4.32 4.98 2.23
C VAL A 3 2.98 4.30 2.45
N ALA A 4 2.23 4.09 1.39
CA ALA A 4 1.01 3.28 1.41
C ALA A 4 1.24 2.00 0.61
N ILE A 5 0.65 0.92 1.09
CA ILE A 5 0.65 -0.37 0.40
C ILE A 5 -0.82 -0.74 0.17
N ILE A 6 -1.21 -0.90 -1.07
CA ILE A 6 -2.60 -1.17 -1.44
C ILE A 6 -2.71 -2.55 -2.09
N GLY A 7 -3.55 -3.39 -1.50
CA GLY A 7 -3.80 -4.74 -1.97
C GLY A 7 -2.89 -5.78 -1.33
N GLY A 8 -3.00 -7.01 -1.82
CA GLY A 8 -2.21 -8.14 -1.37
C GLY A 8 -2.61 -8.70 -0.01
N GLY A 9 -1.90 -9.71 0.40
CA GLY A 9 -2.07 -10.39 1.69
C GLY A 9 -0.72 -10.72 2.30
N PRO A 10 -0.71 -11.43 3.46
CA PRO A 10 0.53 -11.73 4.19
C PRO A 10 1.58 -12.49 3.38
N GLU A 11 1.15 -13.27 2.39
CA GLU A 11 2.02 -14.06 1.51
C GLU A 11 2.96 -13.20 0.68
N TYR A 12 2.66 -11.92 0.52
CA TYR A 12 3.47 -10.98 -0.28
C TYR A 12 4.39 -10.10 0.55
N LEU A 13 4.55 -10.39 1.85
CA LEU A 13 5.38 -9.60 2.76
C LEU A 13 6.82 -9.46 2.27
N ASP A 14 7.45 -10.56 1.88
CA ASP A 14 8.84 -10.55 1.42
C ASP A 14 9.03 -9.75 0.14
N LEU A 15 8.06 -9.83 -0.76
CA LEU A 15 8.08 -9.11 -2.02
C LEU A 15 8.01 -7.59 -1.81
N VAL A 16 7.11 -7.15 -0.93
CA VAL A 16 6.98 -5.75 -0.57
C VAL A 16 8.21 -5.24 0.18
N ASP A 17 8.74 -6.05 1.08
CA ASP A 17 9.94 -5.71 1.85
C ASP A 17 11.13 -5.44 0.93
N LYS A 18 11.32 -6.28 -0.07
CA LYS A 18 12.38 -6.11 -1.09
C LYS A 18 12.19 -4.82 -1.88
N GLU A 19 10.96 -4.57 -2.35
CA GLU A 19 10.62 -3.36 -3.12
C GLU A 19 10.90 -2.09 -2.31
N LEU A 20 10.57 -2.10 -1.03
CA LEU A 20 10.78 -0.95 -0.15
C LEU A 20 12.26 -0.74 0.18
N ASP A 21 13.05 -1.80 0.32
CA ASP A 21 14.49 -1.68 0.49
C ASP A 21 15.13 -1.05 -0.75
N GLU A 22 14.74 -1.47 -1.94
CA GLU A 22 15.20 -0.89 -3.20
C GLU A 22 14.84 0.59 -3.30
N LEU A 23 13.63 0.96 -2.89
CA LEU A 23 13.19 2.35 -2.88
C LEU A 23 14.05 3.21 -1.96
N ILE A 24 14.37 2.73 -0.76
CA ILE A 24 15.23 3.44 0.19
C ILE A 24 16.64 3.64 -0.40
N GLU A 25 17.20 2.61 -1.01
CA GLU A 25 18.53 2.67 -1.63
C GLU A 25 18.56 3.68 -2.79
N GLU A 26 17.56 3.65 -3.66
CA GLU A 26 17.51 4.51 -4.85
C GLU A 26 17.22 5.97 -4.52
N SER A 27 16.31 6.21 -3.57
CA SER A 27 15.87 7.58 -3.26
C SER A 27 16.72 8.27 -2.21
N GLY A 28 17.39 7.51 -1.34
CA GLY A 28 18.08 8.04 -0.17
C GLY A 28 17.15 8.54 0.93
N HIS A 29 15.85 8.37 0.78
CA HIS A 29 14.86 8.76 1.79
C HIS A 29 14.52 7.59 2.69
N PHE A 30 14.29 7.89 3.97
CA PHE A 30 13.83 6.90 4.93
C PHE A 30 12.31 6.85 4.96
N ILE A 31 11.77 5.63 5.16
CA ILE A 31 10.34 5.43 5.41
C ILE A 31 10.13 5.60 6.91
N PHE A 32 9.25 6.52 7.31
CA PHE A 32 9.01 6.78 8.73
C PHE A 32 7.57 6.47 9.17
N THR A 33 6.65 6.31 8.25
CA THR A 33 5.24 6.01 8.57
C THR A 33 4.60 5.24 7.44
N ILE A 34 3.79 4.25 7.80
CA ILE A 34 2.96 3.50 6.85
C ILE A 34 1.53 3.97 6.97
N ILE A 35 0.92 4.28 5.84
CA ILE A 35 -0.46 4.76 5.76
C ILE A 35 -1.37 3.62 5.32
N GLY A 36 -2.48 3.46 6.00
CA GLY A 36 -3.49 2.47 5.65
C GLY A 36 -4.90 2.98 5.88
N GLY A 37 -5.86 2.11 5.66
CA GLY A 37 -7.27 2.40 5.88
C GLY A 37 -8.08 1.14 6.13
N TYR A 38 -9.29 1.31 6.63
CA TYR A 38 -10.21 0.20 6.84
C TYR A 38 -11.65 0.65 6.60
N ILE A 39 -12.50 -0.33 6.34
CA ILE A 39 -13.94 -0.12 6.13
C ILE A 39 -14.67 -0.81 7.28
N GLY A 40 -15.63 -0.10 7.89
CA GLY A 40 -16.32 -0.61 9.05
C GLY A 40 -15.47 -0.59 10.32
N GLU A 41 -15.35 -1.72 11.00
CA GLU A 41 -14.54 -1.86 12.21
C GLU A 41 -13.13 -2.33 11.88
N LEU A 42 -12.16 -1.90 12.70
CA LEU A 42 -10.79 -2.37 12.57
C LEU A 42 -10.70 -3.87 12.87
N ASN A 43 -10.27 -4.66 11.89
CA ASN A 43 -10.18 -6.10 12.03
C ASN A 43 -8.74 -6.52 12.38
N CYS A 44 -8.52 -6.83 13.67
CA CYS A 44 -7.21 -7.29 14.15
C CYS A 44 -6.92 -8.76 13.81
N ALA A 45 -7.94 -9.56 13.47
CA ALA A 45 -7.76 -10.96 13.12
C ALA A 45 -7.18 -11.18 11.71
N ASN A 46 -7.52 -10.27 10.78
CA ASN A 46 -7.03 -10.31 9.40
C ASN A 46 -6.48 -8.93 9.02
N PRO A 47 -5.32 -8.54 9.57
CA PRO A 47 -4.76 -7.24 9.28
C PRO A 47 -4.32 -7.14 7.79
N PRO A 48 -4.41 -5.95 7.19
CA PRO A 48 -3.91 -5.75 5.83
C PRO A 48 -2.39 -5.85 5.77
N LEU A 49 -1.86 -6.13 4.59
CA LEU A 49 -0.42 -6.24 4.38
C LEU A 49 0.35 -5.00 4.84
N SER A 50 -0.21 -3.81 4.64
CA SER A 50 0.39 -2.56 5.10
C SER A 50 0.65 -2.55 6.62
N GLN A 51 -0.31 -3.01 7.40
CA GLN A 51 -0.16 -3.13 8.85
C GLN A 51 0.87 -4.18 9.23
N ILE A 52 0.84 -5.34 8.57
CA ILE A 52 1.79 -6.43 8.83
C ILE A 52 3.22 -5.97 8.56
N TRP A 53 3.44 -5.28 7.45
CA TRP A 53 4.77 -4.77 7.11
C TRP A 53 5.25 -3.71 8.10
N ALA A 54 4.37 -2.80 8.51
CA ALA A 54 4.70 -1.77 9.51
C ALA A 54 5.13 -2.39 10.83
N GLU A 55 4.40 -3.41 11.31
CA GLU A 55 4.74 -4.14 12.55
C GLU A 55 6.06 -4.90 12.38
N TYR A 56 6.27 -5.53 11.23
CA TYR A 56 7.51 -6.26 10.91
C TYR A 56 8.74 -5.35 10.97
N ARG A 57 8.63 -4.12 10.48
CA ARG A 57 9.73 -3.14 10.48
C ARG A 57 9.76 -2.24 11.70
N GLY A 58 8.79 -2.36 12.62
CA GLY A 58 8.71 -1.51 13.80
C GLY A 58 8.41 -0.05 13.47
N LEU A 59 7.64 0.21 12.42
CA LEU A 59 7.27 1.54 11.98
C LEU A 59 5.87 1.93 12.43
N PRO A 60 5.60 3.22 12.67
CA PRO A 60 4.25 3.68 12.95
C PRO A 60 3.29 3.38 11.81
N TYR A 61 2.08 2.95 12.16
CA TYR A 61 1.00 2.69 11.22
C TYR A 61 -0.17 3.62 11.50
N ILE A 62 -0.56 4.41 10.52
CA ILE A 62 -1.70 5.33 10.61
C ILE A 62 -2.80 4.82 9.70
N ALA A 63 -3.93 4.42 10.27
CA ALA A 63 -5.09 3.95 9.53
C ALA A 63 -6.32 4.78 9.87
N LYS A 64 -7.10 5.11 8.84
CA LYS A 64 -8.36 5.82 8.99
C LYS A 64 -9.52 4.96 8.51
N GLN A 65 -10.69 5.20 9.09
CA GLN A 65 -11.93 4.58 8.65
C GLN A 65 -12.47 5.30 7.40
N TYR A 66 -12.92 4.53 6.41
CA TYR A 66 -13.54 5.04 5.19
C TYR A 66 -14.89 4.37 4.96
N LYS A 67 -15.77 5.04 4.21
CA LYS A 67 -17.12 4.53 3.95
C LYS A 67 -17.17 3.37 2.97
N ASP A 68 -16.25 3.33 2.02
CA ASP A 68 -16.18 2.29 0.99
C ASP A 68 -14.75 2.13 0.46
N LEU A 69 -14.54 1.10 -0.36
CA LEU A 69 -13.23 0.75 -0.89
C LEU A 69 -12.65 1.87 -1.78
N GLY A 70 -13.48 2.49 -2.62
CA GLY A 70 -13.04 3.59 -3.47
C GLY A 70 -12.54 4.78 -2.66
N ALA A 71 -13.31 5.20 -1.66
CA ALA A 71 -12.91 6.29 -0.76
C ALA A 71 -11.62 5.96 -0.01
N MET A 72 -11.48 4.70 0.45
CA MET A 72 -10.29 4.25 1.15
C MET A 72 -9.05 4.32 0.25
N MET A 73 -9.13 3.79 -0.96
CA MET A 73 -8.01 3.77 -1.89
C MET A 73 -7.55 5.19 -2.25
N HIS A 74 -8.48 6.09 -2.54
CA HIS A 74 -8.17 7.49 -2.84
C HIS A 74 -7.60 8.23 -1.64
N GLY A 75 -8.21 8.07 -0.46
CA GLY A 75 -7.74 8.74 0.76
C GLY A 75 -6.36 8.27 1.19
N VAL A 76 -6.09 6.98 1.10
CA VAL A 76 -4.77 6.40 1.43
C VAL A 76 -3.71 6.91 0.45
N ALA A 77 -4.03 6.92 -0.85
CA ALA A 77 -3.11 7.41 -1.87
C ALA A 77 -2.79 8.90 -1.68
N ASP A 78 -3.78 9.72 -1.33
CA ASP A 78 -3.59 11.15 -1.11
C ASP A 78 -2.73 11.43 0.14
N ALA A 79 -2.83 10.60 1.16
CA ALA A 79 -2.08 10.78 2.40
C ALA A 79 -0.62 10.34 2.30
N ALA A 80 -0.24 9.56 1.30
CA ALA A 80 1.08 8.99 1.15
C ALA A 80 1.96 9.78 0.17
N ASP A 81 3.27 9.72 0.38
CA ASP A 81 4.26 10.27 -0.56
C ASP A 81 4.60 9.28 -1.66
N TYR A 82 4.44 8.00 -1.38
CA TYR A 82 4.71 6.90 -2.31
C TYR A 82 3.71 5.78 -2.09
N VAL A 83 3.19 5.20 -3.16
CA VAL A 83 2.20 4.12 -3.08
C VAL A 83 2.71 2.89 -3.83
N ILE A 84 2.62 1.73 -3.17
CA ILE A 84 2.89 0.44 -3.81
C ILE A 84 1.55 -0.26 -4.02
N PHE A 85 1.27 -0.59 -5.28
CA PHE A 85 0.08 -1.33 -5.66
C PHE A 85 0.43 -2.80 -5.88
N LEU A 86 -0.28 -3.69 -5.18
CA LEU A 86 -0.23 -5.12 -5.48
C LEU A 86 -1.39 -5.42 -6.42
N ASN A 87 -1.08 -5.46 -7.70
CA ASN A 87 -2.08 -5.59 -8.76
C ASN A 87 -2.50 -7.05 -8.93
N ASP A 88 -3.73 -7.36 -8.54
CA ASP A 88 -4.35 -8.68 -8.68
C ASP A 88 -5.11 -8.85 -10.00
N ASN A 89 -4.99 -7.87 -10.89
CA ASN A 89 -5.69 -7.82 -12.19
C ASN A 89 -7.21 -7.61 -12.08
N SER A 90 -7.74 -7.25 -10.90
CA SER A 90 -9.15 -6.91 -10.77
C SER A 90 -9.47 -5.58 -11.46
N GLN A 91 -10.72 -5.40 -11.86
CA GLN A 91 -11.16 -4.17 -12.53
C GLN A 91 -10.97 -2.94 -11.65
N ILE A 92 -11.30 -3.06 -10.37
CA ILE A 92 -11.17 -1.95 -9.43
C ILE A 92 -9.70 -1.53 -9.26
N MET A 93 -8.79 -2.50 -9.14
CA MET A 93 -7.37 -2.24 -9.00
C MET A 93 -6.78 -1.59 -10.26
N LYS A 94 -7.14 -2.11 -11.44
CA LYS A 94 -6.68 -1.54 -12.72
C LYS A 94 -7.12 -0.09 -12.90
N ARG A 95 -8.36 0.22 -12.60
CA ARG A 95 -8.90 1.59 -12.67
C ARG A 95 -8.18 2.51 -11.69
N PHE A 96 -7.96 2.04 -10.48
CA PHE A 96 -7.30 2.85 -9.47
C PHE A 96 -5.85 3.16 -9.85
N ILE A 97 -5.10 2.17 -10.30
CA ILE A 97 -3.72 2.35 -10.76
C ILE A 97 -3.68 3.37 -11.92
N MET A 98 -4.59 3.24 -12.89
CA MET A 98 -4.67 4.17 -14.01
C MET A 98 -4.93 5.60 -13.56
N THR A 99 -5.90 5.80 -12.67
CA THR A 99 -6.23 7.10 -12.11
C THR A 99 -5.05 7.69 -11.33
N TYR A 100 -4.39 6.88 -10.53
CA TYR A 100 -3.23 7.31 -9.73
C TYR A 100 -2.07 7.77 -10.64
N LYS A 101 -1.77 7.03 -11.70
CA LYS A 101 -0.70 7.39 -12.64
C LYS A 101 -0.95 8.75 -13.30
N GLN A 102 -2.20 9.12 -13.52
CA GLN A 102 -2.56 10.42 -14.09
C GLN A 102 -2.28 11.60 -13.15
N THR A 103 -2.15 11.35 -11.85
CA THR A 103 -1.86 12.43 -10.88
C THR A 103 -0.40 12.87 -10.88
N GLY A 104 0.49 12.09 -11.49
CA GLY A 104 1.93 12.36 -11.48
C GLY A 104 2.63 12.05 -10.16
N LYS A 105 1.93 11.48 -9.19
CA LYS A 105 2.52 11.07 -7.90
C LYS A 105 3.38 9.82 -8.06
N HIS A 106 4.33 9.65 -7.15
CA HIS A 106 5.27 8.53 -7.18
C HIS A 106 4.65 7.24 -6.65
N GLY A 107 4.94 6.15 -7.32
CA GLY A 107 4.49 4.83 -6.91
C GLY A 107 5.06 3.73 -7.78
N SER A 108 4.82 2.49 -7.38
CA SER A 108 5.17 1.31 -8.15
C SER A 108 4.02 0.32 -8.18
N VAL A 109 4.02 -0.55 -9.20
CA VAL A 109 3.01 -1.58 -9.37
C VAL A 109 3.70 -2.94 -9.41
N ILE A 110 3.27 -3.84 -8.53
CA ILE A 110 3.71 -5.23 -8.52
C ILE A 110 2.56 -6.09 -9.03
N ASN A 111 2.75 -6.74 -10.16
CA ASN A 111 1.70 -7.56 -10.77
C ASN A 111 1.70 -8.96 -10.13
N ILE A 112 0.94 -9.12 -9.06
CA ILE A 112 0.90 -10.38 -8.29
C ILE A 112 0.13 -11.49 -8.99
N TRP A 113 -0.74 -11.15 -9.95
CA TRP A 113 -1.51 -12.13 -10.71
C TRP A 113 -0.65 -13.00 -11.64
N VAL A 114 0.59 -12.62 -11.92
CA VAL A 114 1.56 -13.39 -12.72
C VAL A 114 2.53 -14.19 -11.85
N ILE A 115 2.46 -14.04 -10.52
CA ILE A 115 3.36 -14.70 -9.57
C ILE A 115 2.60 -15.86 -8.92
N ASN A 116 2.68 -17.04 -9.50
CA ASN A 116 2.06 -18.24 -8.95
C ASN A 116 3.01 -19.43 -9.04
#